data_afbba7ca1fca1a2791cf5bcade2df6c2
#
_entry.id   afbba7ca1fca1a2791cf5bcade2df6c2
#
_cell.length_a   1.000
_cell.length_b   1.000
_cell.length_c   1.000
_cell.angle_alpha   90.00
_cell.angle_beta   90.00
_cell.angle_gamma   90.00
#
_symmetry.space_group_name_H-M   'P 1'
#
loop_
_entity.id
_entity.type
_entity.pdbx_description
1 polymer ?
#
loop_
_entity_poly.entity_id
_entity_poly.type
_entity_poly.pdbx_seq_one_letter_code
_entity_poly.pdbx_strand_id
1 'polypeptide(L)'
;IDMKSPEGKIQEIIELPYSLEKPNKICVIGSGELALKARRANADLVIEKAELDGLAGKKRELRKIANQYDLFIAEAPLMPLVGKILGPVLGPRGKMPVPVPPTADITSLIAKHRKTVVVRMRNQPIMQCRVGTEGMKEEEIAENVQAVLMVIEGKLKKGMKNIKFAYIKTSMGTPVKIRP
;
A
#
# COMPACT_ATOMS: atom_id res chain seq x y z
N ILE A 1 16.63 -11.54 9.49
CA ILE A 1 15.67 -10.84 10.37
C ILE A 1 15.08 -11.88 11.30
N ASP A 2 15.09 -11.59 12.60
CA ASP A 2 14.52 -12.52 13.60
C ASP A 2 12.98 -12.40 13.56
N MET A 3 12.32 -13.49 13.16
CA MET A 3 10.85 -13.56 13.00
C MET A 3 10.09 -13.47 14.33
N LYS A 4 10.75 -13.78 15.45
CA LYS A 4 10.15 -13.75 16.80
C LYS A 4 10.14 -12.34 17.40
N SER A 5 10.95 -11.44 16.87
CA SER A 5 10.98 -10.04 17.29
C SER A 5 9.85 -9.23 16.65
N PRO A 6 9.49 -8.04 17.20
CA PRO A 6 8.54 -7.10 16.56
C PRO A 6 8.92 -6.75 15.13
N GLU A 7 10.20 -6.87 14.77
CA GLU A 7 10.73 -6.67 13.43
C GLU A 7 10.22 -7.71 12.41
N GLY A 8 9.76 -8.88 12.88
CA GLY A 8 9.16 -9.92 12.03
C GLY A 8 7.79 -9.57 11.43
N LYS A 9 7.22 -8.41 11.79
CA LYS A 9 5.89 -7.96 11.32
C LYS A 9 5.93 -6.55 10.74
N ILE A 10 6.94 -6.25 9.95
CA ILE A 10 7.06 -4.94 9.30
C ILE A 10 6.00 -4.84 8.20
N GLN A 11 5.21 -3.78 8.25
CA GLN A 11 4.35 -3.34 7.16
C GLN A 11 4.45 -1.82 7.08
N GLU A 12 5.05 -1.35 6.00
CA GLU A 12 5.28 0.08 5.78
C GLU A 12 4.78 0.50 4.40
N ILE A 13 4.27 1.71 4.35
CA ILE A 13 3.88 2.38 3.11
C ILE A 13 4.98 3.37 2.78
N ILE A 14 5.67 3.15 1.67
CA ILE A 14 6.82 3.94 1.26
C ILE A 14 6.45 4.78 0.05
N GLU A 15 6.67 6.08 0.12
CA GLU A 15 6.52 6.99 -1.01
C GLU A 15 7.77 6.89 -1.90
N LEU A 16 7.56 6.62 -3.19
CA LEU A 16 8.65 6.57 -4.16
C LEU A 16 8.93 7.98 -4.72
N PRO A 17 10.19 8.35 -4.93
CA PRO A 17 10.56 9.59 -5.64
C PRO A 17 9.91 9.66 -7.02
N TYR A 18 10.02 8.58 -7.79
CA TYR A 18 9.46 8.49 -9.14
C TYR A 18 8.22 7.60 -9.17
N SER A 19 7.18 8.09 -9.85
CA SER A 19 5.93 7.36 -9.99
C SER A 19 6.08 6.18 -10.95
N LEU A 20 5.44 5.07 -10.61
CA LEU A 20 5.34 3.93 -11.51
C LEU A 20 4.40 4.25 -12.69
N GLU A 21 4.67 3.70 -13.88
CA GLU A 21 3.81 3.86 -15.06
C GLU A 21 2.36 3.43 -14.80
N LYS A 22 2.18 2.38 -14.02
CA LYS A 22 0.87 1.92 -13.55
C LYS A 22 0.67 2.37 -12.11
N PRO A 23 0.01 3.52 -11.88
CA PRO A 23 -0.26 4.00 -10.55
C PRO A 23 -1.16 3.03 -9.79
N ASN A 24 -1.08 3.04 -8.47
CA ASN A 24 -1.95 2.23 -7.63
C ASN A 24 -3.40 2.67 -7.80
N LYS A 25 -4.30 1.68 -7.86
CA LYS A 25 -5.74 1.92 -7.81
C LYS A 25 -6.18 2.15 -6.38
N ILE A 26 -6.83 3.28 -6.15
CA ILE A 26 -7.21 3.75 -4.82
C ILE A 26 -8.73 3.69 -4.65
N CYS A 27 -9.16 3.02 -3.58
CA CYS A 27 -10.54 3.02 -3.13
C CYS A 27 -10.66 3.92 -1.90
N VAL A 28 -11.58 4.89 -1.97
CA VAL A 28 -11.88 5.80 -0.85
C VAL A 28 -13.22 5.42 -0.25
N ILE A 29 -13.27 5.31 1.07
CA ILE A 29 -14.48 5.02 1.84
C ILE A 29 -14.76 6.24 2.73
N GLY A 30 -15.79 6.97 2.42
CA GLY A 30 -16.11 8.21 3.13
C GLY A 30 -17.58 8.59 3.01
N SER A 31 -17.96 9.59 3.78
CA SER A 31 -19.32 10.12 3.78
C SER A 31 -19.36 11.57 3.32
N GLY A 32 -20.48 12.00 2.73
CA GLY A 32 -20.80 13.38 2.44
C GLY A 32 -19.72 14.14 1.66
N GLU A 33 -19.13 15.15 2.31
CA GLU A 33 -18.16 16.05 1.68
C GLU A 33 -16.87 15.34 1.27
N LEU A 34 -16.40 14.38 2.07
CA LEU A 34 -15.17 13.61 1.77
C LEU A 34 -15.36 12.74 0.52
N ALA A 35 -16.53 12.13 0.35
CA ALA A 35 -16.85 11.34 -0.83
C ALA A 35 -16.90 12.23 -2.09
N LEU A 36 -17.47 13.42 -2.00
CA LEU A 36 -17.49 14.38 -3.11
C LEU A 36 -16.08 14.87 -3.49
N LYS A 37 -15.25 15.19 -2.49
CA LYS A 37 -13.84 15.56 -2.72
C LYS A 37 -13.04 14.41 -3.36
N ALA A 38 -13.27 13.17 -2.91
CA ALA A 38 -12.62 11.99 -3.48
C ALA A 38 -13.00 11.76 -4.96
N ARG A 39 -14.26 11.95 -5.31
CA ARG A 39 -14.73 11.87 -6.71
C ARG A 39 -14.10 12.96 -7.59
N ARG A 40 -13.99 14.19 -7.09
CA ARG A 40 -13.32 15.30 -7.78
C ARG A 40 -11.82 15.07 -7.95
N ALA A 41 -11.19 14.39 -6.99
CA ALA A 41 -9.78 14.00 -7.02
C ALA A 41 -9.49 12.78 -7.88
N ASN A 42 -10.48 12.29 -8.65
CA ASN A 42 -10.36 11.11 -9.52
C ASN A 42 -9.92 9.84 -8.76
N ALA A 43 -10.48 9.59 -7.57
CA ALA A 43 -10.35 8.28 -6.93
C ALA A 43 -10.97 7.19 -7.82
N ASP A 44 -10.33 6.02 -7.91
CA ASP A 44 -10.77 4.96 -8.82
C ASP A 44 -12.09 4.32 -8.37
N LEU A 45 -12.37 4.32 -7.08
CA LEU A 45 -13.66 3.92 -6.49
C LEU A 45 -13.91 4.74 -5.23
N VAL A 46 -15.15 5.20 -5.09
CA VAL A 46 -15.62 5.84 -3.86
C VAL A 46 -16.82 5.04 -3.35
N ILE A 47 -16.74 4.55 -2.12
CA ILE A 47 -17.79 3.79 -1.44
C ILE A 47 -18.36 4.67 -0.33
N GLU A 48 -19.65 4.95 -0.38
CA GLU A 48 -20.34 5.66 0.68
C GLU A 48 -20.83 4.69 1.77
N LYS A 49 -21.17 5.25 2.95
CA LYS A 49 -21.64 4.46 4.08
C LYS A 49 -22.82 3.54 3.73
N ALA A 50 -23.79 4.04 2.97
CA ALA A 50 -24.96 3.25 2.55
C ALA A 50 -24.58 2.07 1.64
N GLU A 51 -23.63 2.27 0.73
CA GLU A 51 -23.11 1.22 -0.15
C GLU A 51 -22.30 0.19 0.64
N LEU A 52 -21.52 0.65 1.63
CA LEU A 52 -20.75 -0.21 2.51
C LEU A 52 -21.66 -1.15 3.31
N ASP A 53 -22.77 -0.63 3.85
CA ASP A 53 -23.78 -1.43 4.54
C ASP A 53 -24.46 -2.43 3.60
N GLY A 54 -24.71 -2.04 2.35
CA GLY A 54 -25.25 -2.91 1.31
C GLY A 54 -24.30 -4.03 0.85
N LEU A 55 -22.99 -3.88 1.08
CA LEU A 55 -21.96 -4.89 0.83
C LEU A 55 -21.78 -5.86 2.00
N ALA A 56 -22.39 -5.59 3.15
CA ALA A 56 -22.34 -6.48 4.31
C ALA A 56 -22.87 -7.87 3.95
N GLY A 57 -22.08 -8.91 4.20
CA GLY A 57 -22.41 -10.30 3.85
C GLY A 57 -22.07 -10.74 2.42
N LYS A 58 -21.86 -9.83 1.47
CA LYS A 58 -21.56 -10.15 0.07
C LYS A 58 -20.07 -10.46 -0.14
N LYS A 59 -19.58 -11.57 0.42
CA LYS A 59 -18.15 -11.96 0.40
C LYS A 59 -17.51 -11.98 -1.01
N ARG A 60 -18.29 -12.31 -2.05
CA ARG A 60 -17.77 -12.37 -3.43
C ARG A 60 -17.45 -10.97 -3.96
N GLU A 61 -18.33 -9.98 -3.74
CA GLU A 61 -18.14 -8.59 -4.16
C GLU A 61 -16.97 -7.95 -3.39
N LEU A 62 -16.92 -8.16 -2.07
CA LEU A 62 -15.81 -7.69 -1.24
C LEU A 62 -14.45 -8.24 -1.71
N ARG A 63 -14.39 -9.51 -2.11
CA ARG A 63 -13.17 -10.10 -2.67
C ARG A 63 -12.79 -9.51 -4.03
N LYS A 64 -13.78 -9.18 -4.89
CA LYS A 64 -13.53 -8.51 -6.18
C LYS A 64 -12.92 -7.12 -5.93
N ILE A 65 -13.53 -6.32 -5.06
CA ILE A 65 -13.03 -5.00 -4.68
C ILE A 65 -11.59 -5.11 -4.13
N ALA A 66 -11.34 -6.02 -3.19
CA ALA A 66 -10.01 -6.22 -2.63
C ALA A 66 -8.94 -6.69 -3.64
N ASN A 67 -9.36 -7.32 -4.77
CA ASN A 67 -8.44 -7.71 -5.84
C ASN A 67 -8.18 -6.58 -6.83
N GLN A 68 -9.18 -5.73 -7.08
CA GLN A 68 -9.11 -4.67 -8.09
C GLN A 68 -8.34 -3.44 -7.61
N TYR A 69 -8.39 -3.15 -6.30
CA TYR A 69 -7.78 -1.95 -5.72
C TYR A 69 -6.58 -2.31 -4.86
N ASP A 70 -5.54 -1.48 -4.93
CA ASP A 70 -4.28 -1.72 -4.24
C ASP A 70 -4.24 -1.08 -2.87
N LEU A 71 -4.79 0.13 -2.76
CA LEU A 71 -4.81 0.91 -1.53
C LEU A 71 -6.24 1.34 -1.17
N PHE A 72 -6.49 1.39 0.11
CA PHE A 72 -7.77 1.80 0.69
C PHE A 72 -7.55 2.97 1.63
N ILE A 73 -8.38 4.00 1.51
CA ILE A 73 -8.43 5.14 2.41
C ILE A 73 -9.82 5.16 3.01
N ALA A 74 -9.93 5.29 4.32
CA ALA A 74 -11.21 5.35 4.99
C ALA A 74 -11.29 6.53 5.95
N GLU A 75 -12.46 7.13 6.02
CA GLU A 75 -12.78 8.15 7.01
C GLU A 75 -12.70 7.56 8.41
N ALA A 76 -12.02 8.24 9.34
CA ALA A 76 -11.76 7.74 10.69
C ALA A 76 -13.02 7.30 11.45
N PRO A 77 -14.15 8.04 11.44
CA PRO A 77 -15.40 7.60 12.05
C PRO A 77 -15.99 6.32 11.47
N LEU A 78 -15.70 6.01 10.18
CA LEU A 78 -16.19 4.82 9.50
C LEU A 78 -15.31 3.58 9.72
N MET A 79 -14.10 3.74 10.28
CA MET A 79 -13.14 2.64 10.48
C MET A 79 -13.72 1.43 11.25
N PRO A 80 -14.51 1.59 12.32
CA PRO A 80 -15.10 0.43 13.00
C PRO A 80 -16.03 -0.38 12.10
N LEU A 81 -16.83 0.29 11.26
CA LEU A 81 -17.73 -0.33 10.29
C LEU A 81 -16.95 -1.04 9.18
N VAL A 82 -15.96 -0.35 8.63
CA VAL A 82 -15.03 -0.90 7.61
C VAL A 82 -14.30 -2.12 8.15
N GLY A 83 -13.85 -2.08 9.41
CA GLY A 83 -13.20 -3.20 10.08
C GLY A 83 -14.10 -4.43 10.19
N LYS A 84 -15.39 -4.26 10.46
CA LYS A 84 -16.36 -5.36 10.52
C LYS A 84 -16.66 -5.95 9.16
N ILE A 85 -16.86 -5.13 8.12
CA ILE A 85 -17.31 -5.56 6.79
C ILE A 85 -16.12 -5.99 5.91
N LEU A 86 -15.11 -5.15 5.77
CA LEU A 86 -13.96 -5.37 4.88
C LEU A 86 -12.76 -6.03 5.58
N GLY A 87 -12.66 -5.92 6.90
CA GLY A 87 -11.53 -6.44 7.68
C GLY A 87 -11.21 -7.92 7.43
N PRO A 88 -12.21 -8.84 7.40
CA PRO A 88 -11.98 -10.25 7.11
C PRO A 88 -11.38 -10.52 5.73
N VAL A 89 -11.54 -9.60 4.78
CA VAL A 89 -11.04 -9.73 3.40
C VAL A 89 -9.75 -8.94 3.20
N LEU A 90 -9.65 -7.73 3.72
CA LEU A 90 -8.49 -6.85 3.55
C LEU A 90 -7.34 -7.18 4.52
N GLY A 91 -7.66 -7.58 5.75
CA GLY A 91 -6.67 -7.90 6.79
C GLY A 91 -5.66 -8.96 6.37
N PRO A 92 -6.07 -10.18 5.93
CA PRO A 92 -5.15 -11.21 5.46
C PRO A 92 -4.31 -10.77 4.26
N ARG A 93 -4.82 -9.84 3.45
CA ARG A 93 -4.12 -9.29 2.28
C ARG A 93 -3.16 -8.16 2.62
N GLY A 94 -3.28 -7.57 3.83
CA GLY A 94 -2.52 -6.41 4.27
C GLY A 94 -2.88 -5.12 3.55
N LYS A 95 -4.12 -5.03 3.09
CA LYS A 95 -4.68 -3.84 2.43
C LYS A 95 -5.63 -3.09 3.38
N MET A 96 -5.31 -3.06 4.68
CA MET A 96 -6.12 -2.31 5.63
C MET A 96 -6.17 -0.83 5.26
N PRO A 97 -7.34 -0.19 5.35
CA PRO A 97 -7.48 1.21 5.01
C PRO A 97 -6.65 2.13 5.91
N VAL A 98 -6.11 3.17 5.31
CA VAL A 98 -5.46 4.26 6.04
C VAL A 98 -6.55 5.18 6.59
N PRO A 99 -6.62 5.39 7.91
CA PRO A 99 -7.60 6.30 8.50
C PRO A 99 -7.25 7.76 8.20
N VAL A 100 -8.25 8.51 7.78
CA VAL A 100 -8.09 9.93 7.44
C VAL A 100 -9.18 10.74 8.15
N PRO A 101 -8.85 11.89 8.76
CA PRO A 101 -9.86 12.77 9.33
C PRO A 101 -10.74 13.37 8.22
N PRO A 102 -12.01 13.70 8.50
CA PRO A 102 -12.95 14.20 7.50
C PRO A 102 -12.54 15.55 6.89
N THR A 103 -11.69 16.30 7.59
CA THR A 103 -11.18 17.61 7.16
C THR A 103 -9.91 17.54 6.30
N ALA A 104 -9.35 16.34 6.10
CA ALA A 104 -8.10 16.19 5.36
C ALA A 104 -8.24 16.53 3.86
N ASP A 105 -7.16 17.00 3.28
CA ASP A 105 -7.05 17.17 1.83
C ASP A 105 -6.84 15.83 1.14
N ILE A 106 -7.96 15.25 0.70
CA ILE A 106 -7.99 13.97 -0.01
C ILE A 106 -7.21 14.03 -1.33
N THR A 107 -7.15 15.19 -1.98
CA THR A 107 -6.48 15.31 -3.29
C THR A 107 -4.99 15.06 -3.17
N SER A 108 -4.35 15.70 -2.20
CA SER A 108 -2.92 15.51 -1.93
C SER A 108 -2.62 14.09 -1.46
N LEU A 109 -3.49 13.49 -0.65
CA LEU A 109 -3.35 12.11 -0.17
C LEU A 109 -3.46 11.10 -1.30
N ILE A 110 -4.43 11.24 -2.21
CA ILE A 110 -4.55 10.37 -3.38
C ILE A 110 -3.32 10.48 -4.26
N ALA A 111 -2.83 11.70 -4.51
CA ALA A 111 -1.63 11.92 -5.31
C ALA A 111 -0.39 11.24 -4.70
N LYS A 112 -0.22 11.33 -3.38
CA LYS A 112 0.83 10.61 -2.64
C LYS A 112 0.68 9.11 -2.75
N HIS A 113 -0.50 8.59 -2.43
CA HIS A 113 -0.74 7.15 -2.42
C HIS A 113 -0.64 6.49 -3.79
N ARG A 114 -0.78 7.24 -4.89
CA ARG A 114 -0.50 6.75 -6.24
C ARG A 114 0.97 6.42 -6.48
N LYS A 115 1.87 7.10 -5.77
CA LYS A 115 3.33 6.91 -5.84
C LYS A 115 3.87 5.99 -4.75
N THR A 116 3.01 5.46 -3.87
CA THR A 116 3.48 4.63 -2.76
C THR A 116 3.53 3.15 -3.11
N VAL A 117 4.42 2.44 -2.44
CA VAL A 117 4.48 0.98 -2.43
C VAL A 117 4.34 0.46 -1.01
N VAL A 118 3.69 -0.68 -0.88
CA VAL A 118 3.55 -1.36 0.41
C VAL A 118 4.62 -2.43 0.52
N VAL A 119 5.50 -2.27 1.47
CA VAL A 119 6.49 -3.28 1.84
C VAL A 119 5.96 -4.04 3.03
N ARG A 120 5.90 -5.36 2.91
CA ARG A 120 5.33 -6.20 3.96
C ARG A 120 6.13 -7.48 4.14
N MET A 121 6.41 -7.80 5.40
CA MET A 121 6.93 -9.08 5.82
C MET A 121 5.83 -9.91 6.48
N ARG A 122 5.68 -11.17 6.12
CA ARG A 122 4.67 -12.08 6.69
C ARG A 122 5.33 -13.19 7.52
N ASN A 123 5.36 -14.39 6.95
CA ASN A 123 5.82 -15.61 7.61
C ASN A 123 7.27 -15.96 7.30
N GLN A 124 7.88 -15.23 6.40
CA GLN A 124 9.27 -15.44 5.97
C GLN A 124 10.04 -14.12 6.09
N PRO A 125 11.34 -14.15 6.39
CA PRO A 125 12.18 -12.97 6.49
C PRO A 125 12.51 -12.38 5.10
N ILE A 126 11.49 -12.25 4.26
CA ILE A 126 11.59 -11.75 2.88
C ILE A 126 10.61 -10.60 2.72
N MET A 127 11.10 -9.51 2.17
CA MET A 127 10.30 -8.35 1.76
C MET A 127 10.35 -8.23 0.25
N GLN A 128 9.21 -7.94 -0.35
CA GLN A 128 9.10 -7.74 -1.80
C GLN A 128 8.27 -6.50 -2.07
N CYS A 129 8.74 -5.65 -2.96
CA CYS A 129 8.02 -4.49 -3.43
C CYS A 129 8.34 -4.21 -4.89
N ARG A 130 7.46 -3.49 -5.55
CA ARG A 130 7.68 -3.03 -6.92
C ARG A 130 8.37 -1.66 -6.86
N VAL A 131 9.51 -1.52 -7.51
CA VAL A 131 10.33 -0.30 -7.50
C VAL A 131 10.39 0.40 -8.85
N GLY A 132 9.96 -0.27 -9.91
CA GLY A 132 10.00 0.28 -11.26
C GLY A 132 9.21 -0.55 -12.27
N THR A 133 9.20 -0.09 -13.50
CA THR A 133 8.67 -0.74 -14.70
C THR A 133 9.70 -0.66 -15.81
N GLU A 134 9.56 -1.48 -16.86
CA GLU A 134 10.53 -1.57 -17.95
C GLU A 134 10.69 -0.27 -18.77
N GLY A 135 9.66 0.59 -18.76
CA GLY A 135 9.70 1.89 -19.45
C GLY A 135 10.40 3.01 -18.67
N MET A 136 10.75 2.80 -17.42
CA MET A 136 11.45 3.80 -16.60
C MET A 136 12.96 3.80 -16.88
N LYS A 137 13.58 4.98 -16.68
CA LYS A 137 15.04 5.11 -16.76
C LYS A 137 15.71 4.36 -15.60
N GLU A 138 16.92 3.85 -15.87
CA GLU A 138 17.69 3.11 -14.86
C GLU A 138 18.01 3.95 -13.62
N GLU A 139 18.29 5.24 -13.81
CA GLU A 139 18.54 6.20 -12.72
C GLU A 139 17.32 6.35 -11.80
N GLU A 140 16.12 6.50 -12.37
CA GLU A 140 14.87 6.62 -11.64
C GLU A 140 14.57 5.36 -10.81
N ILE A 141 14.85 4.18 -11.37
CA ILE A 141 14.71 2.91 -10.66
C ILE A 141 15.73 2.83 -9.52
N ALA A 142 16.97 3.26 -9.74
CA ALA A 142 18.01 3.26 -8.73
C ALA A 142 17.65 4.16 -7.54
N GLU A 143 17.12 5.35 -7.78
CA GLU A 143 16.65 6.26 -6.72
C GLU A 143 15.45 5.69 -5.96
N ASN A 144 14.51 5.06 -6.65
CA ASN A 144 13.41 4.35 -6.00
C ASN A 144 13.90 3.21 -5.10
N VAL A 145 14.89 2.44 -5.55
CA VAL A 145 15.51 1.37 -4.74
C VAL A 145 16.18 1.95 -3.49
N GLN A 146 16.94 3.03 -3.64
CA GLN A 146 17.60 3.70 -2.51
C GLN A 146 16.58 4.21 -1.48
N ALA A 147 15.51 4.86 -1.93
CA ALA A 147 14.44 5.32 -1.05
C ALA A 147 13.82 4.18 -0.24
N VAL A 148 13.54 3.05 -0.88
CA VAL A 148 13.02 1.86 -0.21
C VAL A 148 14.01 1.32 0.82
N LEU A 149 15.30 1.19 0.46
CA LEU A 149 16.34 0.70 1.36
C LEU A 149 16.52 1.60 2.58
N MET A 150 16.53 2.92 2.42
CA MET A 150 16.65 3.89 3.53
C MET A 150 15.49 3.76 4.53
N VAL A 151 14.26 3.64 4.05
CA VAL A 151 13.09 3.47 4.93
C VAL A 151 13.16 2.14 5.69
N ILE A 152 13.54 1.06 5.02
CA ILE A 152 13.67 -0.25 5.66
C ILE A 152 14.81 -0.23 6.69
N GLU A 153 15.96 0.40 6.38
CA GLU A 153 17.07 0.54 7.32
C GLU A 153 16.65 1.24 8.60
N GLY A 154 15.92 2.35 8.49
CA GLY A 154 15.42 3.09 9.65
C GLY A 154 14.44 2.32 10.55
N LYS A 155 13.80 1.26 10.01
CA LYS A 155 12.86 0.40 10.75
C LYS A 155 13.52 -0.84 11.37
N LEU A 156 14.70 -1.19 10.91
CA LEU A 156 15.46 -2.33 11.44
C LEU A 156 16.40 -1.88 12.55
N LYS A 157 16.35 -2.51 13.71
CA LYS A 157 17.21 -2.16 14.88
C LYS A 157 18.72 -2.22 14.59
N LYS A 158 19.13 -3.13 13.72
CA LYS A 158 20.54 -3.30 13.31
C LYS A 158 20.82 -2.67 11.95
N GLY A 159 19.90 -1.87 11.41
CA GLY A 159 20.02 -1.24 10.10
C GLY A 159 20.33 -2.25 9.00
N MET A 160 21.17 -1.86 8.05
CA MET A 160 21.57 -2.68 6.89
C MET A 160 22.21 -4.03 7.25
N LYS A 161 22.82 -4.16 8.44
CA LYS A 161 23.41 -5.44 8.90
C LYS A 161 22.39 -6.58 9.04
N ASN A 162 21.10 -6.26 9.15
CA ASN A 162 20.02 -7.25 9.17
C ASN A 162 19.64 -7.77 7.79
N ILE A 163 20.07 -7.09 6.73
CA ILE A 163 19.78 -7.47 5.34
C ILE A 163 20.94 -8.30 4.81
N LYS A 164 20.72 -9.61 4.63
CA LYS A 164 21.76 -10.49 4.08
C LYS A 164 21.98 -10.27 2.59
N PHE A 165 20.89 -10.16 1.85
CA PHE A 165 20.92 -10.05 0.39
C PHE A 165 19.76 -9.17 -0.07
N ALA A 166 20.03 -8.34 -1.06
CA ALA A 166 19.03 -7.62 -1.83
C ALA A 166 19.16 -8.03 -3.30
N TYR A 167 18.02 -8.23 -3.94
CA TYR A 167 17.96 -8.62 -5.36
C TYR A 167 16.95 -7.74 -6.08
N ILE A 168 17.30 -7.33 -7.29
CA ILE A 168 16.37 -6.74 -8.25
C ILE A 168 16.15 -7.73 -9.39
N LYS A 169 14.91 -7.83 -9.87
CA LYS A 169 14.56 -8.68 -11.01
C LYS A 169 13.32 -8.14 -11.70
N THR A 170 13.20 -8.37 -12.97
CA THR A 170 11.90 -8.27 -13.67
C THR A 170 11.03 -9.47 -13.32
N SER A 171 9.72 -9.40 -13.62
CA SER A 171 8.77 -10.48 -13.23
C SER A 171 9.20 -11.86 -13.70
N MET A 172 9.75 -11.97 -14.91
CA MET A 172 10.21 -13.23 -15.53
C MET A 172 11.73 -13.31 -15.70
N GLY A 173 12.47 -12.27 -15.31
CA GLY A 173 13.92 -12.19 -15.48
C GLY A 173 14.72 -12.88 -14.39
N THR A 174 16.01 -12.99 -14.62
CA THR A 174 16.97 -13.49 -13.64
C THR A 174 17.21 -12.48 -12.52
N PRO A 175 17.36 -12.93 -11.26
CA PRO A 175 17.64 -12.03 -10.15
C PRO A 175 19.08 -11.52 -10.22
N VAL A 176 19.26 -10.20 -10.13
CA VAL A 176 20.56 -9.55 -10.03
C VAL A 176 20.77 -9.12 -8.58
N LYS A 177 21.90 -9.53 -7.99
CA LYS A 177 22.24 -9.17 -6.63
C LYS A 177 22.70 -7.72 -6.56
N ILE A 178 22.09 -6.96 -5.65
CA ILE A 178 22.51 -5.59 -5.34
C ILE A 178 23.32 -5.62 -4.03
N ARG A 179 24.33 -4.78 -3.94
CA ARG A 179 25.00 -4.48 -2.67
C ARG A 179 24.21 -3.33 -2.03
N PRO A 180 23.56 -3.57 -0.89
CA PRO A 180 22.90 -2.50 -0.15
C PRO A 180 23.89 -1.53 0.47
#